data_8b505513e4f87133d2398b687ee40a19
#
_entry.id   8b505513e4f87133d2398b687ee40a19
#
_cell.length_a   1.000
_cell.length_b   1.000
_cell.length_c   1.000
_cell.angle_alpha   90.00
_cell.angle_beta   90.00
_cell.angle_gamma   90.00
#
_symmetry.space_group_name_H-M   'P 1'
#
loop_
_entity.id
_entity.type
_entity.pdbx_description
1 polymer ?
#
loop_
_entity_poly.entity_id
_entity_poly.type
_entity_poly.pdbx_seq_one_letter_code
_entity_poly.pdbx_strand_id
1 'polypeptide(L)'
;MEIIHLSVDTPMQVHDSVCALGFFDGVHLGHQQLLKEVEHIAKEKGLKKAIMTFSVHPKQILENNDYHYLMSLSEKINILKQWQFDYFYIIDFDQTVANLKPNTFLENYIINHQIKHVVCGFDFHFGKKGMGDVHVLQENKSFDVTVIEEYSEDALKVSSSYIKKLLNEGNIEKANHLLTRFYRVSGQVIYGLQNGRKIGFPTANIDYGHYVVLKKGVYGVYITIKGKQYKGMANIGYNPTVGLIDNLSLEVNIFDFDQDIYGEDVDVDFVFRVRDEKKFKSLNHLKEQLQKDKKHIDQFLD
;
A
#
# COMPACT_ATOMS: atom_id res chain seq x y z
N MET A 1 -20.07 -0.18 0.53
CA MET A 1 -19.17 -1.03 -0.29
C MET A 1 -19.23 -2.45 0.24
N GLU A 2 -19.72 -3.35 -0.55
CA GLU A 2 -19.74 -4.79 -0.29
C GLU A 2 -18.41 -5.41 -0.75
N ILE A 3 -17.81 -6.25 0.09
CA ILE A 3 -16.55 -6.94 -0.22
C ILE A 3 -16.88 -8.37 -0.59
N ILE A 4 -16.49 -8.80 -1.79
CA ILE A 4 -16.85 -10.11 -2.36
C ILE A 4 -15.58 -10.81 -2.80
N HIS A 5 -15.29 -11.95 -2.16
CA HIS A 5 -14.22 -12.84 -2.61
C HIS A 5 -14.72 -13.67 -3.79
N LEU A 6 -14.01 -13.58 -4.91
CA LEU A 6 -14.35 -14.29 -6.13
C LEU A 6 -13.51 -15.56 -6.29
N SER A 7 -14.20 -16.67 -6.39
CA SER A 7 -13.70 -17.95 -6.88
C SER A 7 -14.46 -18.34 -8.15
N VAL A 8 -14.06 -19.43 -8.79
CA VAL A 8 -14.77 -19.96 -9.99
C VAL A 8 -16.23 -20.36 -9.66
N ASP A 9 -16.50 -20.71 -8.40
CA ASP A 9 -17.82 -21.15 -7.92
C ASP A 9 -18.63 -20.02 -7.26
N THR A 10 -18.15 -18.78 -7.29
CA THR A 10 -18.87 -17.65 -6.68
C THR A 10 -20.16 -17.36 -7.44
N PRO A 11 -21.33 -17.25 -6.76
CA PRO A 11 -22.58 -16.94 -7.42
C PRO A 11 -22.53 -15.64 -8.22
N MET A 12 -23.19 -15.62 -9.37
CA MET A 12 -23.24 -14.44 -10.23
C MET A 12 -23.87 -13.25 -9.50
N GLN A 13 -23.30 -12.08 -9.70
CA GLN A 13 -23.90 -10.82 -9.26
C GLN A 13 -25.07 -10.43 -10.19
N VAL A 14 -26.10 -9.83 -9.61
CA VAL A 14 -27.32 -9.48 -10.34
C VAL A 14 -27.40 -8.02 -10.78
N HIS A 15 -26.38 -7.22 -10.50
CA HIS A 15 -26.39 -5.80 -10.80
C HIS A 15 -25.35 -5.44 -11.85
N ASP A 16 -25.81 -4.77 -12.91
CA ASP A 16 -24.94 -4.21 -13.92
C ASP A 16 -23.96 -3.20 -13.30
N SER A 17 -22.68 -3.34 -13.60
CA SER A 17 -21.63 -2.51 -13.01
C SER A 17 -20.60 -2.05 -14.03
N VAL A 18 -19.92 -0.94 -13.69
CA VAL A 18 -18.64 -0.54 -14.27
C VAL A 18 -17.53 -0.86 -13.27
N CYS A 19 -16.47 -1.50 -13.74
CA CYS A 19 -15.44 -2.06 -12.86
C CYS A 19 -14.03 -1.60 -13.27
N ALA A 20 -13.30 -1.03 -12.31
CA ALA A 20 -11.85 -0.82 -12.48
C ALA A 20 -11.09 -2.12 -12.22
N LEU A 21 -10.22 -2.50 -13.16
CA LEU A 21 -9.34 -3.67 -13.02
C LEU A 21 -7.92 -3.25 -12.70
N GLY A 22 -7.33 -3.81 -11.63
CA GLY A 22 -5.95 -3.54 -11.27
C GLY A 22 -5.56 -4.12 -9.92
N PHE A 23 -4.26 -4.11 -9.63
CA PHE A 23 -3.79 -4.51 -8.30
C PHE A 23 -3.94 -3.38 -7.27
N PHE A 24 -3.88 -2.13 -7.70
CA PHE A 24 -4.07 -0.92 -6.88
C PHE A 24 -3.13 -0.82 -5.67
N ASP A 25 -1.86 -1.27 -5.82
CA ASP A 25 -0.86 -1.13 -4.76
C ASP A 25 -0.49 0.35 -4.56
N GLY A 26 -0.90 0.89 -3.42
CA GLY A 26 -0.71 2.29 -3.07
C GLY A 26 -1.85 3.23 -3.45
N VAL A 27 -2.83 2.86 -4.28
CA VAL A 27 -3.94 3.74 -4.74
C VAL A 27 -3.44 5.16 -5.09
N HIS A 28 -2.31 5.23 -5.81
CA HIS A 28 -1.63 6.46 -6.19
C HIS A 28 -2.38 7.27 -7.26
N LEU A 29 -1.91 8.48 -7.59
CA LEU A 29 -2.54 9.39 -8.55
C LEU A 29 -2.92 8.71 -9.88
N GLY A 30 -2.07 7.83 -10.42
CA GLY A 30 -2.40 7.06 -11.63
C GLY A 30 -3.58 6.11 -11.42
N HIS A 31 -3.65 5.39 -10.30
CA HIS A 31 -4.81 4.56 -9.97
C HIS A 31 -6.08 5.38 -9.78
N GLN A 32 -5.96 6.57 -9.19
CA GLN A 32 -7.11 7.46 -8.97
C GLN A 32 -7.73 7.95 -10.28
N GLN A 33 -6.99 7.97 -11.41
CA GLN A 33 -7.60 8.28 -12.71
C GLN A 33 -8.61 7.19 -13.11
N LEU A 34 -8.28 5.91 -12.90
CA LEU A 34 -9.21 4.80 -13.16
C LEU A 34 -10.47 4.92 -12.28
N LEU A 35 -10.29 5.28 -10.99
CA LEU A 35 -11.42 5.41 -10.05
C LEU A 35 -12.36 6.56 -10.46
N LYS A 36 -11.81 7.70 -10.86
CA LYS A 36 -12.59 8.86 -11.37
C LYS A 36 -13.38 8.50 -12.63
N GLU A 37 -12.75 7.73 -13.53
CA GLU A 37 -13.42 7.30 -14.76
C GLU A 37 -14.57 6.34 -14.47
N VAL A 38 -14.40 5.41 -13.51
CA VAL A 38 -15.51 4.57 -13.04
C VAL A 38 -16.65 5.41 -12.49
N GLU A 39 -16.37 6.45 -11.70
CA GLU A 39 -17.43 7.36 -11.20
C GLU A 39 -18.16 8.09 -12.32
N HIS A 40 -17.41 8.56 -13.32
CA HIS A 40 -17.98 9.23 -14.49
C HIS A 40 -18.93 8.30 -15.27
N ILE A 41 -18.44 7.12 -15.66
CA ILE A 41 -19.21 6.14 -16.43
C ILE A 41 -20.42 5.62 -15.63
N ALA A 42 -20.24 5.35 -14.33
CA ALA A 42 -21.32 4.89 -13.47
C ALA A 42 -22.48 5.90 -13.44
N LYS A 43 -22.15 7.19 -13.32
CA LYS A 43 -23.14 8.27 -13.33
C LYS A 43 -23.83 8.41 -14.69
N GLU A 44 -23.07 8.33 -15.79
CA GLU A 44 -23.60 8.48 -17.15
C GLU A 44 -24.53 7.32 -17.52
N LYS A 45 -24.14 6.08 -17.22
CA LYS A 45 -24.85 4.87 -17.63
C LYS A 45 -25.79 4.30 -16.57
N GLY A 46 -25.85 4.89 -15.37
CA GLY A 46 -26.67 4.36 -14.27
C GLY A 46 -26.18 3.03 -13.73
N LEU A 47 -24.87 2.75 -13.80
CA LEU A 47 -24.26 1.50 -13.38
C LEU A 47 -23.77 1.57 -11.92
N LYS A 48 -23.64 0.40 -11.28
CA LYS A 48 -22.97 0.27 -9.99
C LYS A 48 -21.46 0.43 -10.13
N LYS A 49 -20.80 1.05 -9.14
CA LYS A 49 -19.35 1.24 -9.12
C LYS A 49 -18.66 0.01 -8.52
N ALA A 50 -17.76 -0.58 -9.24
CA ALA A 50 -16.99 -1.75 -8.78
C ALA A 50 -15.49 -1.57 -8.97
N ILE A 51 -14.73 -2.23 -8.12
CA ILE A 51 -13.28 -2.42 -8.25
C ILE A 51 -12.99 -3.91 -8.15
N MET A 52 -12.04 -4.38 -8.95
CA MET A 52 -11.57 -5.75 -8.92
C MET A 52 -10.05 -5.78 -8.73
N THR A 53 -9.60 -6.54 -7.74
CA THR A 53 -8.17 -6.73 -7.42
C THR A 53 -7.87 -8.18 -7.09
N PHE A 54 -6.59 -8.51 -6.92
CA PHE A 54 -6.16 -9.82 -6.42
C PHE A 54 -5.88 -9.75 -4.92
N SER A 55 -6.08 -10.88 -4.22
CA SER A 55 -5.78 -11.03 -2.79
C SER A 55 -4.29 -10.84 -2.50
N VAL A 56 -3.43 -11.33 -3.40
CA VAL A 56 -1.97 -11.18 -3.35
C VAL A 56 -1.45 -10.70 -4.71
N HIS A 57 -0.27 -10.09 -4.73
CA HIS A 57 0.33 -9.66 -5.98
C HIS A 57 0.72 -10.87 -6.84
N PRO A 58 0.35 -10.92 -8.14
CA PRO A 58 0.64 -12.06 -9.02
C PRO A 58 2.11 -12.52 -9.00
N LYS A 59 3.07 -11.60 -8.91
CA LYS A 59 4.50 -11.94 -8.83
C LYS A 59 4.85 -12.78 -7.61
N GLN A 60 4.16 -12.63 -6.48
CA GLN A 60 4.41 -13.43 -5.28
C GLN A 60 4.15 -14.91 -5.55
N ILE A 61 3.11 -15.24 -6.30
CA ILE A 61 2.76 -16.62 -6.66
C ILE A 61 3.60 -17.13 -7.85
N LEU A 62 3.80 -16.28 -8.87
CA LEU A 62 4.47 -16.67 -10.12
C LEU A 62 5.98 -16.79 -9.97
N GLU A 63 6.60 -15.93 -9.16
CA GLU A 63 8.06 -15.86 -8.99
C GLU A 63 8.52 -16.51 -7.67
N ASN A 64 7.57 -16.93 -6.81
CA ASN A 64 7.82 -17.43 -5.45
C ASN A 64 8.74 -16.50 -4.63
N ASN A 65 8.54 -15.20 -4.78
CA ASN A 65 9.33 -14.15 -4.15
C ASN A 65 8.49 -13.40 -3.10
N ASP A 66 9.15 -12.95 -2.04
CA ASP A 66 8.54 -12.01 -1.10
C ASP A 66 8.28 -10.67 -1.80
N TYR A 67 7.01 -10.35 -1.96
CA TYR A 67 6.59 -9.08 -2.54
C TYR A 67 6.33 -8.07 -1.43
N HIS A 68 6.99 -6.93 -1.51
CA HIS A 68 6.81 -5.84 -0.55
C HIS A 68 5.75 -4.87 -1.07
N TYR A 69 4.74 -4.62 -0.27
CA TYR A 69 3.56 -3.82 -0.60
C TYR A 69 3.69 -2.37 -0.16
N LEU A 70 3.08 -1.44 -0.93
CA LEU A 70 2.91 -0.06 -0.49
C LEU A 70 1.82 0.09 0.56
N MET A 71 0.92 -0.89 0.66
CA MET A 71 -0.19 -0.89 1.58
C MET A 71 -0.75 -2.29 1.80
N SER A 72 -1.35 -2.52 2.96
CA SER A 72 -2.10 -3.75 3.25
C SER A 72 -3.44 -3.79 2.49
N LEU A 73 -4.03 -4.98 2.38
CA LEU A 73 -5.37 -5.13 1.79
C LEU A 73 -6.43 -4.40 2.64
N SER A 74 -6.33 -4.43 3.95
CA SER A 74 -7.24 -3.73 4.87
C SER A 74 -7.18 -2.20 4.68
N GLU A 75 -5.98 -1.66 4.53
CA GLU A 75 -5.77 -0.24 4.25
C GLU A 75 -6.33 0.15 2.86
N LYS A 76 -6.09 -0.67 1.82
CA LYS A 76 -6.69 -0.49 0.50
C LYS A 76 -8.22 -0.42 0.58
N ILE A 77 -8.84 -1.36 1.29
CA ILE A 77 -10.28 -1.37 1.51
C ILE A 77 -10.76 -0.08 2.19
N ASN A 78 -10.06 0.38 3.22
CA ASN A 78 -10.43 1.60 3.97
C ASN A 78 -10.36 2.87 3.10
N ILE A 79 -9.34 2.99 2.25
CA ILE A 79 -9.21 4.09 1.30
C ILE A 79 -10.34 4.03 0.26
N LEU A 80 -10.59 2.86 -0.31
CA LEU A 80 -11.59 2.69 -1.36
C LEU A 80 -13.04 2.85 -0.85
N LYS A 81 -13.30 2.61 0.44
CA LYS A 81 -14.58 2.97 1.07
C LYS A 81 -14.89 4.46 0.96
N GLN A 82 -13.88 5.34 1.04
CA GLN A 82 -14.05 6.79 0.92
C GLN A 82 -14.51 7.21 -0.49
N TRP A 83 -14.19 6.41 -1.52
CA TRP A 83 -14.65 6.61 -2.90
C TRP A 83 -16.08 6.13 -3.13
N GLN A 84 -16.77 5.60 -2.11
CA GLN A 84 -18.16 5.18 -2.16
C GLN A 84 -18.47 4.19 -3.30
N PHE A 85 -17.56 3.23 -3.54
CA PHE A 85 -17.82 2.11 -4.45
C PHE A 85 -18.90 1.21 -3.87
N ASP A 86 -19.72 0.59 -4.75
CA ASP A 86 -20.75 -0.38 -4.35
C ASP A 86 -20.10 -1.73 -4.04
N TYR A 87 -19.20 -2.20 -4.92
CA TYR A 87 -18.57 -3.53 -4.83
C TYR A 87 -17.05 -3.45 -4.85
N PHE A 88 -16.45 -4.30 -4.05
CA PHE A 88 -15.01 -4.56 -4.05
C PHE A 88 -14.78 -6.06 -4.24
N TYR A 89 -14.43 -6.44 -5.46
CA TYR A 89 -14.15 -7.83 -5.84
C TYR A 89 -12.69 -8.16 -5.55
N ILE A 90 -12.47 -9.26 -4.84
CA ILE A 90 -11.14 -9.80 -4.53
C ILE A 90 -11.05 -11.18 -5.17
N ILE A 91 -10.24 -11.33 -6.20
CA ILE A 91 -9.93 -12.64 -6.78
C ILE A 91 -8.84 -13.27 -5.91
N ASP A 92 -9.12 -14.43 -5.33
CA ASP A 92 -8.12 -15.20 -4.59
C ASP A 92 -7.11 -15.80 -5.57
N PHE A 93 -5.99 -15.09 -5.73
CA PHE A 93 -4.99 -15.40 -6.75
C PHE A 93 -4.09 -16.57 -6.32
N ASP A 94 -4.21 -17.66 -7.03
CA ASP A 94 -3.45 -18.89 -6.86
C ASP A 94 -2.90 -19.41 -8.21
N GLN A 95 -2.27 -20.59 -8.18
CA GLN A 95 -1.77 -21.25 -9.39
C GLN A 95 -2.89 -21.60 -10.37
N THR A 96 -4.12 -21.83 -9.91
CA THR A 96 -5.28 -22.13 -10.77
C THR A 96 -5.65 -20.89 -11.57
N VAL A 97 -5.84 -19.75 -10.89
CA VAL A 97 -6.14 -18.46 -11.52
C VAL A 97 -5.01 -18.01 -12.45
N ALA A 98 -3.75 -18.18 -12.02
CA ALA A 98 -2.57 -17.86 -12.82
C ALA A 98 -2.47 -18.63 -14.16
N ASN A 99 -3.11 -19.80 -14.25
CA ASN A 99 -3.12 -20.65 -15.45
C ASN A 99 -4.38 -20.50 -16.30
N LEU A 100 -5.34 -19.66 -15.94
CA LEU A 100 -6.55 -19.44 -16.74
C LEU A 100 -6.21 -18.81 -18.09
N LYS A 101 -6.80 -19.33 -19.16
CA LYS A 101 -6.76 -18.67 -20.46
C LYS A 101 -7.48 -17.33 -20.40
N PRO A 102 -7.09 -16.32 -21.20
CA PRO A 102 -7.75 -15.01 -21.17
C PRO A 102 -9.28 -15.08 -21.26
N ASN A 103 -9.83 -15.81 -22.22
CA ASN A 103 -11.28 -15.91 -22.37
C ASN A 103 -11.99 -16.57 -21.16
N THR A 104 -11.36 -17.57 -20.55
CA THR A 104 -11.90 -18.19 -19.32
C THR A 104 -11.87 -17.21 -18.14
N PHE A 105 -10.83 -16.36 -18.05
CA PHE A 105 -10.78 -15.30 -17.06
C PHE A 105 -11.91 -14.30 -17.27
N LEU A 106 -12.15 -13.86 -18.51
CA LEU A 106 -13.24 -12.92 -18.83
C LEU A 106 -14.61 -13.51 -18.51
N GLU A 107 -14.83 -14.77 -18.87
CA GLU A 107 -16.08 -15.46 -18.57
C GLU A 107 -16.33 -15.52 -17.07
N ASN A 108 -15.36 -16.02 -16.29
CA ASN A 108 -15.52 -16.27 -14.87
C ASN A 108 -15.64 -14.98 -14.04
N TYR A 109 -14.87 -13.95 -14.36
CA TYR A 109 -14.74 -12.79 -13.49
C TYR A 109 -15.37 -11.50 -14.01
N ILE A 110 -15.65 -11.40 -15.32
CA ILE A 110 -16.24 -10.20 -15.90
C ILE A 110 -17.69 -10.47 -16.33
N ILE A 111 -17.90 -11.43 -17.25
CA ILE A 111 -19.20 -11.65 -17.87
C ILE A 111 -20.20 -12.23 -16.85
N ASN A 112 -19.79 -13.26 -16.09
CA ASN A 112 -20.64 -13.90 -15.08
C ASN A 112 -20.99 -12.97 -13.90
N HIS A 113 -20.24 -11.90 -13.70
CA HIS A 113 -20.53 -10.89 -12.65
C HIS A 113 -21.20 -9.63 -13.18
N GLN A 114 -21.80 -9.67 -14.39
CA GLN A 114 -22.60 -8.58 -14.99
C GLN A 114 -21.82 -7.26 -15.06
N ILE A 115 -20.49 -7.33 -15.27
CA ILE A 115 -19.67 -6.15 -15.52
C ILE A 115 -19.92 -5.72 -16.97
N LYS A 116 -20.59 -4.58 -17.16
CA LYS A 116 -20.97 -4.04 -18.47
C LYS A 116 -19.94 -3.07 -19.02
N HIS A 117 -19.06 -2.55 -18.16
CA HIS A 117 -17.99 -1.66 -18.59
C HIS A 117 -16.72 -1.93 -17.75
N VAL A 118 -15.62 -2.16 -18.43
CA VAL A 118 -14.31 -2.35 -17.81
C VAL A 118 -13.50 -1.06 -17.95
N VAL A 119 -12.86 -0.62 -16.87
CA VAL A 119 -11.86 0.46 -16.87
C VAL A 119 -10.52 -0.12 -16.45
N CYS A 120 -9.49 0.02 -17.29
CA CYS A 120 -8.15 -0.50 -16.97
C CYS A 120 -7.06 0.44 -17.46
N GLY A 121 -5.85 0.28 -16.94
CA GLY A 121 -4.68 0.99 -17.46
C GLY A 121 -4.20 0.40 -18.79
N PHE A 122 -3.50 1.20 -19.58
CA PHE A 122 -2.95 0.80 -20.90
C PHE A 122 -1.99 -0.41 -20.81
N ASP A 123 -1.38 -0.64 -19.64
CA ASP A 123 -0.44 -1.73 -19.38
C ASP A 123 -1.08 -2.91 -18.62
N PHE A 124 -2.41 -3.01 -18.63
CA PHE A 124 -3.13 -4.09 -17.94
C PHE A 124 -2.96 -5.42 -18.67
N HIS A 125 -2.53 -6.44 -17.93
CA HIS A 125 -2.39 -7.80 -18.40
C HIS A 125 -3.10 -8.79 -17.48
N PHE A 126 -3.65 -9.86 -18.05
CA PHE A 126 -4.38 -10.89 -17.31
C PHE A 126 -4.25 -12.27 -17.96
N GLY A 127 -4.73 -13.28 -17.25
CA GLY A 127 -4.68 -14.66 -17.73
C GLY A 127 -3.27 -15.24 -17.75
N LYS A 128 -3.16 -16.46 -18.24
CA LYS A 128 -1.92 -17.25 -18.24
C LYS A 128 -0.75 -16.51 -18.87
N LYS A 129 0.31 -16.29 -18.10
CA LYS A 129 1.52 -15.58 -18.54
C LYS A 129 1.26 -14.17 -19.11
N GLY A 130 0.17 -13.52 -18.68
CA GLY A 130 -0.19 -12.19 -19.20
C GLY A 130 -0.58 -12.17 -20.69
N MET A 131 -1.11 -13.28 -21.22
CA MET A 131 -1.52 -13.39 -22.63
C MET A 131 -2.76 -12.55 -22.97
N GLY A 132 -3.56 -12.19 -21.99
CA GLY A 132 -4.64 -11.21 -22.13
C GLY A 132 -4.10 -9.80 -21.89
N ASP A 133 -4.49 -8.87 -22.74
CA ASP A 133 -4.15 -7.45 -22.68
C ASP A 133 -5.37 -6.58 -23.00
N VAL A 134 -5.18 -5.28 -23.16
CA VAL A 134 -6.25 -4.34 -23.48
C VAL A 134 -6.91 -4.64 -24.85
N HIS A 135 -6.18 -5.21 -25.82
CA HIS A 135 -6.76 -5.56 -27.13
C HIS A 135 -7.73 -6.73 -26.98
N VAL A 136 -7.35 -7.76 -26.20
CA VAL A 136 -8.24 -8.91 -25.91
C VAL A 136 -9.50 -8.46 -25.19
N LEU A 137 -9.40 -7.46 -24.29
CA LEU A 137 -10.58 -6.86 -23.65
C LEU A 137 -11.47 -6.17 -24.67
N GLN A 138 -10.91 -5.34 -25.56
CA GLN A 138 -11.66 -4.55 -26.55
C GLN A 138 -12.28 -5.39 -27.67
N GLU A 139 -11.73 -6.55 -27.99
CA GLU A 139 -12.30 -7.51 -28.94
C GLU A 139 -13.56 -8.20 -28.43
N ASN A 140 -13.74 -8.28 -27.08
CA ASN A 140 -14.92 -8.87 -26.49
C ASN A 140 -16.13 -7.94 -26.65
N LYS A 141 -17.28 -8.50 -27.10
CA LYS A 141 -18.51 -7.74 -27.35
C LYS A 141 -19.53 -7.78 -26.20
N SER A 142 -19.21 -8.44 -25.10
CA SER A 142 -20.11 -8.61 -23.96
C SER A 142 -20.11 -7.41 -23.01
N PHE A 143 -19.09 -6.53 -23.10
CA PHE A 143 -18.93 -5.35 -22.26
C PHE A 143 -18.15 -4.27 -23.01
N ASP A 144 -18.29 -3.01 -22.57
CA ASP A 144 -17.49 -1.89 -23.06
C ASP A 144 -16.15 -1.81 -22.33
N VAL A 145 -15.15 -1.14 -22.93
CA VAL A 145 -13.82 -0.98 -22.36
C VAL A 145 -13.35 0.47 -22.51
N THR A 146 -12.94 1.07 -21.38
CA THR A 146 -12.18 2.33 -21.35
C THR A 146 -10.77 2.04 -20.87
N VAL A 147 -9.79 2.44 -21.69
CA VAL A 147 -8.37 2.32 -21.37
C VAL A 147 -7.85 3.67 -20.91
N ILE A 148 -7.30 3.73 -19.71
CA ILE A 148 -6.68 4.94 -19.17
C ILE A 148 -5.22 4.99 -19.57
N GLU A 149 -4.85 6.09 -20.20
CA GLU A 149 -3.48 6.37 -20.62
C GLU A 149 -2.54 6.56 -19.42
N GLU A 150 -1.24 6.55 -19.69
CA GLU A 150 -0.22 6.74 -18.67
C GLU A 150 -0.38 8.11 -17.98
N TYR A 151 -0.53 8.09 -16.65
CA TYR A 151 -0.48 9.30 -15.86
C TYR A 151 0.98 9.61 -15.50
N SER A 152 1.46 10.76 -15.93
CA SER A 152 2.83 11.23 -15.68
C SER A 152 2.82 12.55 -14.95
N GLU A 153 3.79 12.75 -14.04
CA GLU A 153 4.06 13.99 -13.34
C GLU A 153 5.57 14.31 -13.45
N ASP A 154 5.91 15.55 -13.75
CA ASP A 154 7.30 15.95 -14.06
C ASP A 154 7.95 15.07 -15.16
N ALA A 155 7.21 14.68 -16.19
CA ALA A 155 7.61 13.76 -17.27
C ALA A 155 8.03 12.35 -16.78
N LEU A 156 7.64 11.94 -15.58
CA LEU A 156 7.88 10.62 -15.03
C LEU A 156 6.55 9.90 -14.81
N LYS A 157 6.48 8.64 -15.28
CA LYS A 157 5.32 7.77 -15.06
C LYS A 157 5.07 7.58 -13.56
N VAL A 158 3.86 7.87 -13.11
CA VAL A 158 3.42 7.58 -11.74
C VAL A 158 2.99 6.12 -11.65
N SER A 159 3.77 5.33 -10.90
CA SER A 159 3.54 3.90 -10.73
C SER A 159 3.94 3.42 -9.34
N SER A 160 3.40 2.27 -8.91
CA SER A 160 3.81 1.65 -7.65
C SER A 160 5.33 1.39 -7.60
N SER A 161 5.94 0.98 -8.72
CA SER A 161 7.40 0.76 -8.80
C SER A 161 8.19 2.06 -8.60
N TYR A 162 7.73 3.17 -9.18
CA TYR A 162 8.38 4.48 -8.99
C TYR A 162 8.27 4.96 -7.54
N ILE A 163 7.09 4.80 -6.92
CA ILE A 163 6.89 5.15 -5.51
C ILE A 163 7.77 4.29 -4.60
N LYS A 164 7.87 2.97 -4.84
CA LYS A 164 8.79 2.08 -4.11
C LYS A 164 10.25 2.54 -4.22
N LYS A 165 10.67 2.97 -5.41
CA LYS A 165 12.00 3.55 -5.63
C LYS A 165 12.20 4.81 -4.78
N LEU A 166 11.24 5.75 -4.75
CA LEU A 166 11.31 6.97 -3.93
C LEU A 166 11.45 6.65 -2.44
N LEU A 167 10.69 5.69 -1.93
CA LEU A 167 10.77 5.23 -0.53
C LEU A 167 12.14 4.63 -0.22
N ASN A 168 12.68 3.78 -1.09
CA ASN A 168 14.00 3.19 -0.96
C ASN A 168 15.15 4.22 -1.06
N GLU A 169 14.93 5.33 -1.76
CA GLU A 169 15.86 6.46 -1.84
C GLU A 169 15.68 7.46 -0.69
N GLY A 170 14.60 7.35 0.09
CA GLY A 170 14.27 8.21 1.23
C GLY A 170 13.58 9.52 0.84
N ASN A 171 13.04 9.61 -0.37
CA ASN A 171 12.28 10.76 -0.85
C ASN A 171 10.80 10.60 -0.47
N ILE A 172 10.54 10.76 0.84
CA ILE A 172 9.23 10.49 1.44
C ILE A 172 8.20 11.51 0.98
N GLU A 173 8.56 12.78 0.93
CA GLU A 173 7.66 13.87 0.59
C GLU A 173 7.10 13.70 -0.84
N LYS A 174 7.96 13.33 -1.80
CA LYS A 174 7.51 13.06 -3.17
C LYS A 174 6.67 11.79 -3.24
N ALA A 175 7.02 10.74 -2.49
CA ALA A 175 6.20 9.52 -2.40
C ALA A 175 4.81 9.84 -1.83
N ASN A 176 4.73 10.63 -0.76
CA ASN A 176 3.49 11.07 -0.13
C ASN A 176 2.62 11.89 -1.09
N HIS A 177 3.23 12.80 -1.84
CA HIS A 177 2.54 13.58 -2.86
C HIS A 177 1.88 12.66 -3.91
N LEU A 178 2.63 11.69 -4.46
CA LEU A 178 2.11 10.74 -5.46
C LEU A 178 1.06 9.77 -4.89
N LEU A 179 1.14 9.46 -3.60
CA LEU A 179 0.14 8.67 -2.88
C LEU A 179 -1.09 9.51 -2.48
N THR A 180 -0.99 10.86 -2.47
CA THR A 180 -1.99 11.82 -1.95
C THR A 180 -2.28 11.67 -0.45
N ARG A 181 -1.36 11.04 0.27
CA ARG A 181 -1.41 10.81 1.72
C ARG A 181 -0.02 10.44 2.23
N PHE A 182 0.15 10.42 3.53
CA PHE A 182 1.38 9.88 4.11
C PHE A 182 1.52 8.38 3.81
N TYR A 183 2.75 7.96 3.49
CA TYR A 183 3.06 6.55 3.41
C TYR A 183 2.91 5.93 4.79
N ARG A 184 2.03 4.93 4.89
CA ARG A 184 1.67 4.27 6.14
C ARG A 184 2.27 2.87 6.21
N VAL A 185 2.73 2.53 7.40
CA VAL A 185 3.11 1.17 7.78
C VAL A 185 2.29 0.78 9.00
N SER A 186 1.53 -0.28 8.89
CA SER A 186 0.77 -0.86 10.01
C SER A 186 1.51 -2.10 10.53
N GLY A 187 1.53 -2.27 11.85
CA GLY A 187 2.18 -3.41 12.46
C GLY A 187 1.89 -3.55 13.94
N GLN A 188 2.36 -4.63 14.53
CA GLN A 188 2.21 -4.89 15.95
C GLN A 188 3.45 -4.46 16.72
N VAL A 189 3.25 -3.88 17.89
CA VAL A 189 4.36 -3.52 18.80
C VAL A 189 4.92 -4.77 19.46
N ILE A 190 6.18 -5.06 19.18
CA ILE A 190 6.91 -6.23 19.70
C ILE A 190 7.98 -5.83 20.72
N TYR A 191 8.45 -6.83 21.50
CA TYR A 191 9.55 -6.63 22.40
C TYR A 191 10.87 -6.42 21.65
N GLY A 192 11.62 -5.38 22.03
CA GLY A 192 12.95 -5.07 21.52
C GLY A 192 13.98 -5.03 22.65
N LEU A 193 15.21 -4.58 22.33
CA LEU A 193 16.33 -4.52 23.27
C LEU A 193 16.19 -3.48 24.38
N GLN A 194 15.21 -2.60 24.33
CA GLN A 194 14.90 -1.54 25.30
C GLN A 194 16.08 -0.59 25.61
N ASN A 195 17.08 -0.49 24.74
CA ASN A 195 18.25 0.36 24.95
C ASN A 195 17.89 1.86 25.03
N GLY A 196 16.85 2.29 24.32
CA GLY A 196 16.35 3.66 24.32
C GLY A 196 15.90 4.14 25.71
N ARG A 197 15.33 3.26 26.55
CA ARG A 197 14.92 3.59 27.93
C ARG A 197 16.09 4.08 28.77
N LYS A 198 17.29 3.49 28.63
CA LYS A 198 18.49 3.85 29.39
C LYS A 198 19.00 5.26 29.13
N ILE A 199 18.67 5.82 27.98
CA ILE A 199 19.09 7.16 27.55
C ILE A 199 17.94 8.18 27.55
N GLY A 200 16.74 7.79 28.01
CA GLY A 200 15.56 8.66 28.09
C GLY A 200 14.79 8.83 26.77
N PHE A 201 14.99 7.92 25.82
CA PHE A 201 14.25 7.86 24.55
C PHE A 201 13.68 6.44 24.36
N PRO A 202 12.64 6.06 25.14
CA PRO A 202 12.00 4.75 24.96
C PRO A 202 11.44 4.62 23.53
N THR A 203 11.61 3.45 22.90
CA THR A 203 11.12 3.15 21.56
C THR A 203 10.17 1.96 21.56
N ALA A 204 9.11 2.04 20.75
CA ALA A 204 8.30 0.90 20.35
C ALA A 204 8.95 0.26 19.12
N ASN A 205 9.20 -1.05 19.19
CA ASN A 205 9.62 -1.83 18.03
C ASN A 205 8.38 -2.35 17.32
N ILE A 206 8.33 -2.18 16.00
CA ILE A 206 7.14 -2.51 15.22
C ILE A 206 7.47 -3.61 14.23
N ASP A 207 6.74 -4.73 14.31
CA ASP A 207 6.74 -5.76 13.28
C ASP A 207 5.81 -5.31 12.17
N TYR A 208 6.39 -4.91 11.04
CA TYR A 208 5.67 -4.33 9.91
C TYR A 208 5.55 -5.28 8.70
N GLY A 209 5.93 -6.55 8.86
CA GLY A 209 5.70 -7.59 7.85
C GLY A 209 6.25 -7.25 6.45
N HIS A 210 5.40 -7.34 5.44
CA HIS A 210 5.77 -7.23 4.02
C HIS A 210 5.63 -5.82 3.41
N TYR A 211 5.75 -4.76 4.21
CA TYR A 211 5.77 -3.42 3.65
C TYR A 211 7.10 -3.09 2.95
N VAL A 212 7.05 -2.14 2.00
CA VAL A 212 8.26 -1.64 1.33
C VAL A 212 9.24 -1.10 2.35
N VAL A 213 10.47 -1.55 2.24
CA VAL A 213 11.57 -1.12 3.09
C VAL A 213 11.96 0.31 2.74
N LEU A 214 11.93 1.19 3.74
CA LEU A 214 12.39 2.57 3.61
C LEU A 214 13.93 2.64 3.69
N LYS A 215 14.50 3.67 3.07
CA LYS A 215 15.92 3.99 3.27
C LYS A 215 16.23 4.12 4.75
N LYS A 216 17.36 3.58 5.21
CA LYS A 216 17.80 3.72 6.60
C LYS A 216 17.94 5.18 7.00
N GLY A 217 17.55 5.49 8.23
CA GLY A 217 17.63 6.84 8.75
C GLY A 217 16.57 7.16 9.78
N VAL A 218 16.48 8.42 10.11
CA VAL A 218 15.53 8.98 11.09
C VAL A 218 14.46 9.76 10.34
N TYR A 219 13.22 9.60 10.80
CA TYR A 219 12.03 10.15 10.17
C TYR A 219 11.12 10.83 11.20
N GLY A 220 10.48 11.94 10.80
CA GLY A 220 9.33 12.49 11.50
C GLY A 220 8.08 11.72 11.11
N VAL A 221 7.35 11.24 12.10
CA VAL A 221 6.17 10.39 11.90
C VAL A 221 5.01 10.79 12.79
N TYR A 222 3.80 10.48 12.34
CA TYR A 222 2.68 10.29 13.26
C TYR A 222 2.53 8.80 13.55
N ILE A 223 2.16 8.47 14.78
CA ILE A 223 1.80 7.10 15.16
C ILE A 223 0.39 7.10 15.77
N THR A 224 -0.46 6.23 15.24
CA THR A 224 -1.83 6.05 15.73
C THR A 224 -1.91 4.78 16.57
N ILE A 225 -2.39 4.92 17.81
CA ILE A 225 -2.54 3.86 18.80
C ILE A 225 -3.96 3.91 19.32
N LYS A 226 -4.74 2.83 19.18
CA LYS A 226 -6.15 2.78 19.61
C LYS A 226 -6.97 3.98 19.12
N GLY A 227 -6.75 4.42 17.89
CA GLY A 227 -7.45 5.54 17.26
C GLY A 227 -6.98 6.94 17.68
N LYS A 228 -5.99 7.06 18.57
CA LYS A 228 -5.39 8.34 18.96
C LYS A 228 -4.04 8.52 18.31
N GLN A 229 -3.83 9.69 17.69
CA GLN A 229 -2.59 10.04 16.99
C GLN A 229 -1.62 10.77 17.92
N TYR A 230 -0.33 10.43 17.79
CA TYR A 230 0.79 11.05 18.50
C TYR A 230 1.90 11.40 17.51
N LYS A 231 2.69 12.42 17.82
CA LYS A 231 3.95 12.72 17.12
C LYS A 231 5.02 11.71 17.54
N GLY A 232 5.95 11.42 16.64
CA GLY A 232 7.03 10.49 16.92
C GLY A 232 8.25 10.66 16.03
N MET A 233 9.32 10.05 16.47
CA MET A 233 10.57 9.93 15.73
C MET A 233 10.81 8.44 15.42
N ALA A 234 10.77 8.06 14.16
CA ALA A 234 11.05 6.70 13.72
C ALA A 234 12.51 6.55 13.30
N ASN A 235 13.09 5.41 13.62
CA ASN A 235 14.39 4.96 13.13
C ASN A 235 14.22 3.69 12.32
N ILE A 236 14.68 3.70 11.07
CA ILE A 236 14.84 2.52 10.23
C ILE A 236 16.33 2.15 10.23
N GLY A 237 16.66 0.99 10.76
CA GLY A 237 18.04 0.55 10.88
C GLY A 237 18.20 -0.97 11.02
N TYR A 238 19.43 -1.47 11.06
CA TYR A 238 19.65 -2.86 11.36
C TYR A 238 19.63 -3.11 12.86
N ASN A 239 18.90 -4.15 13.28
CA ASN A 239 19.01 -4.66 14.64
C ASN A 239 20.01 -5.83 14.64
N PRO A 240 21.24 -5.68 15.19
CA PRO A 240 22.27 -6.70 15.10
C PRO A 240 21.98 -7.96 15.94
N THR A 241 20.88 -8.03 16.66
CA THR A 241 20.67 -9.04 17.71
C THR A 241 19.64 -10.12 17.38
N VAL A 242 18.91 -10.01 16.28
CA VAL A 242 17.99 -11.09 15.85
C VAL A 242 18.68 -11.82 14.70
N GLY A 243 19.23 -13.00 14.96
CA GLY A 243 20.08 -13.80 14.09
C GLY A 243 19.47 -14.31 12.78
N LEU A 244 18.70 -13.52 12.09
CA LEU A 244 18.20 -13.72 10.73
C LEU A 244 18.77 -12.59 9.86
N ILE A 245 19.35 -12.98 8.76
CA ILE A 245 19.99 -12.16 7.74
C ILE A 245 19.05 -11.01 7.34
N ASP A 246 19.54 -9.76 7.43
CA ASP A 246 18.96 -8.53 6.88
C ASP A 246 17.62 -7.98 7.47
N ASN A 247 17.30 -8.23 8.72
CA ASN A 247 16.10 -7.64 9.32
C ASN A 247 16.33 -6.16 9.67
N LEU A 248 15.81 -5.28 8.80
CA LEU A 248 15.62 -3.88 9.15
C LEU A 248 14.57 -3.78 10.27
N SER A 249 14.87 -3.01 11.30
CA SER A 249 13.95 -2.71 12.40
C SER A 249 13.28 -1.35 12.17
N LEU A 250 12.01 -1.27 12.53
CA LEU A 250 11.28 -0.02 12.69
C LEU A 250 11.12 0.24 14.19
N GLU A 251 11.81 1.26 14.67
CA GLU A 251 11.72 1.72 16.07
C GLU A 251 11.13 3.12 16.11
N VAL A 252 10.10 3.35 16.93
CA VAL A 252 9.45 4.66 17.07
C VAL A 252 9.53 5.16 18.51
N ASN A 253 10.22 6.28 18.71
CA ASN A 253 10.11 7.06 19.94
C ASN A 253 8.84 7.93 19.84
N ILE A 254 7.85 7.66 20.68
CA ILE A 254 6.56 8.37 20.72
C ILE A 254 6.70 9.54 21.67
N PHE A 255 6.35 10.76 21.21
CA PHE A 255 6.50 11.96 22.01
C PHE A 255 5.40 12.06 23.05
N ASP A 256 5.80 12.47 24.26
CA ASP A 256 4.93 12.71 25.40
C ASP A 256 3.98 11.51 25.71
N PHE A 257 4.57 10.30 25.65
CA PHE A 257 3.89 9.03 25.82
C PHE A 257 4.66 8.10 26.79
N ASP A 258 3.94 7.50 27.77
CA ASP A 258 4.52 6.67 28.83
C ASP A 258 3.73 5.38 29.12
N GLN A 259 2.82 5.00 28.22
CA GLN A 259 1.99 3.79 28.39
C GLN A 259 2.68 2.54 27.85
N ASP A 260 2.30 1.38 28.39
CA ASP A 260 2.64 0.08 27.83
C ASP A 260 1.72 -0.25 26.66
N ILE A 261 2.32 -0.57 25.52
CA ILE A 261 1.61 -0.85 24.25
C ILE A 261 2.12 -2.12 23.57
N TYR A 262 2.81 -3.01 24.29
CA TYR A 262 3.22 -4.29 23.70
C TYR A 262 2.01 -5.11 23.26
N GLY A 263 2.09 -5.68 22.05
CA GLY A 263 1.02 -6.45 21.44
C GLY A 263 -0.11 -5.61 20.81
N GLU A 264 -0.07 -4.27 20.93
CA GLU A 264 -1.04 -3.40 20.25
C GLU A 264 -0.70 -3.24 18.78
N ASP A 265 -1.76 -3.17 17.96
CA ASP A 265 -1.63 -2.78 16.56
C ASP A 265 -1.52 -1.26 16.45
N VAL A 266 -0.58 -0.80 15.64
CA VAL A 266 -0.30 0.63 15.43
C VAL A 266 -0.14 0.94 13.95
N ASP A 267 -0.48 2.19 13.59
CA ASP A 267 -0.22 2.75 12.27
C ASP A 267 0.86 3.83 12.37
N VAL A 268 1.91 3.75 11.55
CA VAL A 268 2.97 4.75 11.47
C VAL A 268 2.93 5.46 10.12
N ASP A 269 2.61 6.75 10.15
CA ASP A 269 2.55 7.64 8.99
C ASP A 269 3.88 8.36 8.83
N PHE A 270 4.63 8.08 7.79
CA PHE A 270 5.91 8.72 7.51
C PHE A 270 5.70 10.07 6.82
N VAL A 271 6.08 11.16 7.49
CA VAL A 271 5.84 12.52 6.98
C VAL A 271 7.04 13.05 6.19
N PHE A 272 8.22 13.04 6.80
CA PHE A 272 9.47 13.49 6.16
C PHE A 272 10.70 12.78 6.73
N ARG A 273 11.78 12.84 5.97
CA ARG A 273 13.06 12.26 6.37
C ARG A 273 13.96 13.30 7.03
N VAL A 274 14.44 13.02 8.24
CA VAL A 274 15.28 13.94 9.01
C VAL A 274 16.75 13.82 8.63
N ARG A 275 17.31 12.61 8.61
CA ARG A 275 18.72 12.36 8.33
C ARG A 275 19.06 10.89 8.08
N ASP A 276 20.27 10.63 7.60
CA ASP A 276 20.88 9.29 7.56
C ASP A 276 21.22 8.76 8.97
N GLU A 277 21.41 7.44 9.10
CA GLU A 277 22.01 6.85 10.31
C GLU A 277 23.42 7.41 10.55
N LYS A 278 23.76 7.58 11.82
CA LYS A 278 25.08 8.04 12.25
C LYS A 278 25.62 7.15 13.36
N LYS A 279 26.92 6.88 13.31
CA LYS A 279 27.64 6.27 14.44
C LYS A 279 28.07 7.37 15.43
N PHE A 280 27.86 7.14 16.71
CA PHE A 280 28.17 8.09 17.77
C PHE A 280 29.37 7.59 18.60
N LYS A 281 30.23 8.52 19.00
CA LYS A 281 31.41 8.23 19.81
C LYS A 281 31.08 7.90 21.28
N SER A 282 29.90 8.34 21.75
CA SER A 282 29.43 8.08 23.13
C SER A 282 27.91 8.15 23.19
N LEU A 283 27.32 7.60 24.25
CA LEU A 283 25.89 7.71 24.54
C LEU A 283 25.42 9.16 24.73
N ASN A 284 26.29 10.05 25.26
CA ASN A 284 25.96 11.46 25.40
C ASN A 284 25.79 12.14 24.04
N HIS A 285 26.69 11.89 23.07
CA HIS A 285 26.54 12.43 21.73
C HIS A 285 25.28 11.89 21.01
N LEU A 286 24.94 10.63 21.24
CA LEU A 286 23.68 10.07 20.73
C LEU A 286 22.48 10.82 21.34
N LYS A 287 22.46 11.00 22.65
CA LYS A 287 21.38 11.70 23.36
C LYS A 287 21.19 13.14 22.89
N GLU A 288 22.30 13.89 22.72
CA GLU A 288 22.26 15.24 22.20
C GLU A 288 21.69 15.30 20.76
N GLN A 289 22.07 14.35 19.92
CA GLN A 289 21.53 14.28 18.56
C GLN A 289 20.03 13.95 18.56
N LEU A 290 19.60 12.98 19.38
CA LEU A 290 18.17 12.63 19.50
C LEU A 290 17.34 13.81 20.02
N GLN A 291 17.87 14.62 20.92
CA GLN A 291 17.19 15.85 21.37
C GLN A 291 17.04 16.89 20.24
N LYS A 292 18.07 17.04 19.40
CA LYS A 292 18.01 17.92 18.22
C LYS A 292 16.99 17.42 17.21
N ASP A 293 17.00 16.10 16.95
CA ASP A 293 16.07 15.45 16.01
C ASP A 293 14.62 15.60 16.54
N LYS A 294 14.36 15.33 17.83
CA LYS A 294 13.04 15.52 18.45
C LYS A 294 12.55 16.96 18.29
N LYS A 295 13.40 17.94 18.63
CA LYS A 295 13.04 19.36 18.50
C LYS A 295 12.71 19.74 17.07
N HIS A 296 13.51 19.26 16.11
CA HIS A 296 13.28 19.49 14.69
C HIS A 296 11.93 18.92 14.26
N ILE A 297 11.69 17.64 14.58
CA ILE A 297 10.43 16.95 14.23
C ILE A 297 9.23 17.67 14.83
N ASP A 298 9.31 18.03 16.13
CA ASP A 298 8.20 18.68 16.85
C ASP A 298 7.83 20.05 16.27
N GLN A 299 8.80 20.75 15.63
CA GLN A 299 8.56 22.00 14.95
C GLN A 299 7.91 21.87 13.57
N PHE A 300 8.04 20.71 12.91
CA PHE A 300 7.52 20.45 11.57
C PHE A 300 6.24 19.61 11.56
N LEU A 301 5.94 18.92 12.63
CA LEU A 301 4.66 18.23 12.82
C LEU A 301 3.72 19.14 13.60
N ASP A 302 2.57 19.46 12.99
CA ASP A 302 1.54 20.31 13.63
C ASP A 302 0.77 19.58 14.75
#